data_41d20611fc8202737ad16bffb1ef25e2
#
_entry.id   41d20611fc8202737ad16bffb1ef25e2
#
_cell.length_a   1.000
_cell.length_b   1.000
_cell.length_c   1.000
_cell.angle_alpha   90.00
_cell.angle_beta   90.00
_cell.angle_gamma   90.00
#
_symmetry.space_group_name_H-M   'P 1'
#
loop_
_entity.id
_entity.type
_entity.pdbx_description
1 polymer ?
#
loop_
_entity_poly.entity_id
_entity_poly.type
_entity_poly.pdbx_seq_one_letter_code
_entity_poly.pdbx_strand_id
1 'polypeptide(L)'
;MTYVWGDKQEESFRILKEKLCNAPVLALLDGPNDFVVYYDASNQGFGCVMMQRGKVIAYASRQLKIHEKNYTTHDMELGAVVFALKTWRHYLYGTKSVIYTDHKSLQYLFDYKELYMRQRRWIELLSDYECEIKYHPGKANVVADALSRKERLKPRRVRAMRMTIQSGLKEKILEAQRKAAKDLKALAEWLRGLETHFEQRDDGGIYFFDRI
;
A
#
# COMPACT_ATOMS: atom_id res chain seq x y z
N MET A 1 16.53 12.39 27.56
CA MET A 1 15.08 12.59 27.74
C MET A 1 14.41 11.27 27.39
N THR A 2 13.78 10.66 28.37
CA THR A 2 12.94 9.47 28.17
C THR A 2 11.63 9.95 27.54
N TYR A 3 11.21 9.32 26.45
CA TYR A 3 9.92 9.61 25.84
C TYR A 3 8.82 9.07 26.78
N VAL A 4 7.88 9.94 27.14
CA VAL A 4 6.72 9.55 27.95
C VAL A 4 5.51 9.41 27.03
N TRP A 5 4.94 8.22 27.02
CA TRP A 5 3.69 7.93 26.31
C TRP A 5 2.54 8.53 27.11
N GLY A 6 1.85 9.50 26.56
CA GLY A 6 0.73 10.20 27.19
C GLY A 6 -0.58 10.01 26.43
N ASP A 7 -1.64 10.58 26.95
CA ASP A 7 -3.01 10.42 26.43
C ASP A 7 -3.16 10.79 24.95
N LYS A 8 -2.43 11.83 24.48
CA LYS A 8 -2.45 12.24 23.07
C LYS A 8 -1.84 11.18 22.15
N GLN A 9 -0.82 10.49 22.59
CA GLN A 9 -0.17 9.42 21.83
C GLN A 9 -1.08 8.17 21.82
N GLU A 10 -1.70 7.86 22.94
CA GLU A 10 -2.66 6.76 23.04
C GLU A 10 -3.87 6.99 22.14
N GLU A 11 -4.44 8.20 22.15
CA GLU A 11 -5.55 8.56 21.31
C GLU A 11 -5.16 8.48 19.82
N SER A 12 -4.00 8.99 19.43
CA SER A 12 -3.49 8.88 18.06
C SER A 12 -3.29 7.43 17.63
N PHE A 13 -2.79 6.59 18.54
CA PHE A 13 -2.61 5.16 18.31
C PHE A 13 -3.96 4.45 18.14
N ARG A 14 -4.94 4.77 18.98
CA ARG A 14 -6.31 4.24 18.91
C ARG A 14 -6.98 4.59 17.59
N ILE A 15 -6.89 5.87 17.19
CA ILE A 15 -7.42 6.34 15.89
C ILE A 15 -6.73 5.61 14.72
N LEU A 16 -5.42 5.47 14.76
CA LEU A 16 -4.68 4.75 13.71
C LEU A 16 -5.11 3.28 13.64
N LYS A 17 -5.22 2.62 14.78
CA LYS A 17 -5.70 1.23 14.87
C LYS A 17 -7.11 1.09 14.32
N GLU A 18 -8.01 1.99 14.69
CA GLU A 18 -9.39 2.01 14.19
C GLU A 18 -9.42 2.21 12.66
N LYS A 19 -8.65 3.16 12.13
CA LYS A 19 -8.54 3.40 10.70
C LYS A 19 -7.98 2.19 9.94
N LEU A 20 -7.00 1.50 10.50
CA LEU A 20 -6.44 0.29 9.89
C LEU A 20 -7.42 -0.90 9.95
N CYS A 21 -8.17 -1.05 11.03
CA CYS A 21 -9.15 -2.12 11.16
C CYS A 21 -10.41 -1.89 10.31
N ASN A 22 -10.80 -0.62 10.14
CA ASN A 22 -11.98 -0.23 9.37
C ASN A 22 -11.63 0.27 7.97
N ALA A 23 -10.34 0.27 7.58
CA ALA A 23 -9.96 0.58 6.22
C ALA A 23 -10.69 -0.38 5.27
N PRO A 24 -11.22 0.11 4.14
CA PRO A 24 -11.77 -0.77 3.14
C PRO A 24 -10.66 -1.73 2.74
N VAL A 25 -10.82 -2.98 3.13
CA VAL A 25 -9.91 -4.05 2.70
C VAL A 25 -9.96 -4.08 1.18
N LEU A 26 -8.80 -4.14 0.53
CA LEU A 26 -8.75 -4.27 -0.91
C LEU A 26 -9.62 -5.44 -1.33
N ALA A 27 -10.49 -5.21 -2.30
CA ALA A 27 -11.34 -6.28 -2.81
C ALA A 27 -10.49 -7.33 -3.52
N LEU A 28 -10.87 -8.57 -3.39
CA LEU A 28 -10.30 -9.63 -4.20
C LEU A 28 -10.76 -9.47 -5.64
N LEU A 29 -9.89 -9.83 -6.57
CA LEU A 29 -10.21 -9.90 -8.00
C LEU A 29 -11.36 -10.87 -8.24
N ASP A 30 -12.35 -10.41 -9.01
CA ASP A 30 -13.53 -11.18 -9.37
C ASP A 30 -13.63 -11.27 -10.90
N GLY A 31 -12.85 -12.16 -11.49
CA GLY A 31 -12.76 -12.36 -12.93
C GLY A 31 -11.95 -11.29 -13.68
N PRO A 32 -11.81 -11.41 -15.01
CA PRO A 32 -10.92 -10.58 -15.83
C PRO A 32 -11.59 -9.31 -16.38
N ASN A 33 -12.77 -8.91 -15.94
CA ASN A 33 -13.54 -7.83 -16.55
C ASN A 33 -13.78 -6.64 -15.61
N ASP A 34 -14.27 -5.53 -16.16
CA ASP A 34 -14.73 -4.33 -15.47
C ASP A 34 -13.63 -3.58 -14.69
N PHE A 35 -12.41 -3.56 -15.24
CA PHE A 35 -11.33 -2.79 -14.65
C PHE A 35 -11.46 -1.30 -14.96
N VAL A 36 -11.30 -0.51 -13.91
CA VAL A 36 -11.25 0.95 -13.96
C VAL A 36 -9.95 1.41 -13.32
N VAL A 37 -9.22 2.25 -14.03
CA VAL A 37 -7.95 2.81 -13.54
C VAL A 37 -8.09 4.32 -13.42
N TYR A 38 -7.88 4.82 -12.22
CA TYR A 38 -7.72 6.25 -11.96
C TYR A 38 -6.24 6.54 -11.80
N TYR A 39 -5.78 7.62 -12.38
CA TYR A 39 -4.40 8.05 -12.23
C TYR A 39 -4.28 9.56 -12.11
N ASP A 40 -3.17 10.00 -11.58
CA ASP A 40 -2.80 11.39 -11.45
C ASP A 40 -1.28 11.54 -11.51
N ALA A 41 -0.83 12.66 -12.09
CA ALA A 41 0.56 13.01 -12.17
C ALA A 41 0.84 14.34 -11.50
N SER A 42 1.79 14.37 -10.58
CA SER A 42 2.30 15.59 -9.98
C SER A 42 3.78 15.79 -10.30
N ASN A 43 4.31 16.97 -9.98
CA ASN A 43 5.76 17.24 -10.10
C ASN A 43 6.62 16.36 -9.16
N GLN A 44 6.02 15.50 -8.33
CA GLN A 44 6.71 14.67 -7.37
C GLN A 44 6.62 13.18 -7.72
N GLY A 45 5.51 12.74 -8.30
CA GLY A 45 5.28 11.33 -8.57
C GLY A 45 4.02 11.06 -9.37
N PHE A 46 3.81 9.79 -9.60
CA PHE A 46 2.60 9.23 -10.18
C PHE A 46 1.81 8.50 -9.10
N GLY A 47 0.50 8.67 -9.11
CA GLY A 47 -0.45 7.98 -8.26
C GLY A 47 -1.51 7.27 -9.09
N CYS A 48 -1.80 6.01 -8.78
CA CYS A 48 -2.77 5.23 -9.52
C CYS A 48 -3.62 4.37 -8.59
N VAL A 49 -4.87 4.17 -8.96
CA VAL A 49 -5.84 3.31 -8.26
C VAL A 49 -6.49 2.40 -9.27
N MET A 50 -6.45 1.10 -9.03
CA MET A 50 -7.20 0.12 -9.82
C MET A 50 -8.45 -0.31 -9.07
N MET A 51 -9.57 -0.26 -9.75
CA MET A 51 -10.87 -0.64 -9.21
C MET A 51 -11.54 -1.68 -10.10
N GLN A 52 -12.42 -2.47 -9.50
CA GLN A 52 -13.30 -3.39 -10.18
C GLN A 52 -14.68 -3.32 -9.53
N ARG A 53 -15.74 -3.15 -10.34
CA ARG A 53 -17.13 -3.06 -9.86
C ARG A 53 -17.32 -2.08 -8.68
N GLY A 54 -16.66 -0.91 -8.77
CA GLY A 54 -16.75 0.13 -7.75
C GLY A 54 -15.94 -0.14 -6.46
N LYS A 55 -15.17 -1.22 -6.39
CA LYS A 55 -14.30 -1.55 -5.26
C LYS A 55 -12.85 -1.42 -5.64
N VAL A 56 -12.02 -0.91 -4.72
CA VAL A 56 -10.58 -0.78 -4.94
C VAL A 56 -9.91 -2.15 -4.81
N ILE A 57 -9.07 -2.48 -5.80
CA ILE A 57 -8.29 -3.72 -5.83
C ILE A 57 -6.84 -3.44 -5.47
N ALA A 58 -6.27 -2.36 -6.02
CA ALA A 58 -4.87 -2.05 -5.82
C ALA A 58 -4.59 -0.54 -5.89
N TYR A 59 -3.56 -0.13 -5.17
CA TYR A 59 -2.96 1.19 -5.25
C TYR A 59 -1.54 1.07 -5.79
N ALA A 60 -1.10 2.04 -6.57
CA ALA A 60 0.29 2.17 -6.98
C ALA A 60 0.74 3.62 -6.94
N SER A 61 1.94 3.86 -6.45
CA SER A 61 2.57 5.17 -6.52
C SER A 61 4.08 5.02 -6.67
N ARG A 62 4.70 6.00 -7.32
CA ARG A 62 6.16 6.13 -7.35
C ARG A 62 6.58 7.56 -7.52
N GLN A 63 7.77 7.89 -7.05
CA GLN A 63 8.40 9.19 -7.31
C GLN A 63 8.87 9.28 -8.77
N LEU A 64 8.90 10.52 -9.31
CA LEU A 64 9.48 10.78 -10.62
C LEU A 64 10.98 10.51 -10.60
N LYS A 65 11.47 9.90 -11.67
CA LYS A 65 12.91 9.81 -11.94
C LYS A 65 13.46 11.18 -12.27
N ILE A 66 14.78 11.35 -12.15
CA ILE A 66 15.45 12.65 -12.37
C ILE A 66 15.08 13.26 -13.73
N HIS A 67 15.09 12.47 -14.79
CA HIS A 67 14.77 12.93 -16.14
C HIS A 67 13.26 13.18 -16.36
N GLU A 68 12.38 12.53 -15.61
CA GLU A 68 10.93 12.70 -15.70
C GLU A 68 10.47 14.05 -15.11
N LYS A 69 11.25 14.65 -14.23
CA LYS A 69 10.97 15.98 -13.67
C LYS A 69 10.96 17.10 -14.69
N ASN A 70 11.60 16.86 -15.84
CA ASN A 70 11.66 17.80 -16.97
C ASN A 70 10.60 17.52 -18.03
N TYR A 71 9.66 16.63 -17.75
CA TYR A 71 8.58 16.33 -18.68
C TYR A 71 7.55 17.45 -18.70
N THR A 72 6.94 17.65 -19.86
CA THR A 72 5.76 18.51 -19.96
C THR A 72 4.59 17.88 -19.18
N THR A 73 3.61 18.68 -18.81
CA THR A 73 2.41 18.18 -18.11
C THR A 73 1.77 17.02 -18.86
N HIS A 74 1.62 17.15 -20.19
CA HIS A 74 1.08 16.06 -21.02
C HIS A 74 1.92 14.78 -20.98
N ASP A 75 3.24 14.92 -20.99
CA ASP A 75 4.13 13.77 -20.91
C ASP A 75 4.10 13.12 -19.51
N MET A 76 3.92 13.93 -18.47
CA MET A 76 3.77 13.40 -17.10
C MET A 76 2.48 12.60 -16.97
N GLU A 77 1.37 13.15 -17.45
CA GLU A 77 0.07 12.47 -17.43
C GLU A 77 0.11 11.16 -18.22
N LEU A 78 0.63 11.21 -19.45
CA LEU A 78 0.81 10.01 -20.27
C LEU A 78 1.76 9.00 -19.61
N GLY A 79 2.82 9.48 -18.94
CA GLY A 79 3.74 8.67 -18.16
C GLY A 79 3.07 7.95 -16.99
N ALA A 80 2.07 8.58 -16.35
CA ALA A 80 1.30 7.96 -15.28
C ALA A 80 0.40 6.83 -15.81
N VAL A 81 -0.24 7.02 -16.96
CA VAL A 81 -0.99 5.94 -17.64
C VAL A 81 -0.08 4.75 -17.94
N VAL A 82 1.06 5.01 -18.56
CA VAL A 82 2.05 3.96 -18.89
C VAL A 82 2.56 3.26 -17.64
N PHE A 83 2.74 3.99 -16.55
CA PHE A 83 3.12 3.41 -15.26
C PHE A 83 2.04 2.47 -14.74
N ALA A 84 0.77 2.87 -14.75
CA ALA A 84 -0.35 2.05 -14.31
C ALA A 84 -0.46 0.76 -15.15
N LEU A 85 -0.46 0.89 -16.48
CA LEU A 85 -0.55 -0.25 -17.41
C LEU A 85 0.60 -1.25 -17.23
N LYS A 86 1.83 -0.77 -17.04
CA LYS A 86 2.98 -1.64 -16.78
C LYS A 86 2.90 -2.33 -15.43
N THR A 87 2.46 -1.61 -14.40
CA THR A 87 2.33 -2.16 -13.04
C THR A 87 1.29 -3.28 -12.98
N TRP A 88 0.18 -3.08 -13.66
CA TRP A 88 -0.94 -4.02 -13.65
C TRP A 88 -1.13 -4.77 -14.97
N ARG A 89 -0.03 -4.96 -15.73
CA ARG A 89 -0.06 -5.63 -17.03
C ARG A 89 -0.78 -6.97 -17.00
N HIS A 90 -0.52 -7.76 -15.98
CA HIS A 90 -1.11 -9.11 -15.86
C HIS A 90 -2.64 -9.12 -15.71
N TYR A 91 -3.21 -7.99 -15.34
CA TYR A 91 -4.66 -7.84 -15.18
C TYR A 91 -5.31 -7.10 -16.35
N LEU A 92 -4.60 -6.12 -16.91
CA LEU A 92 -5.16 -5.20 -17.90
C LEU A 92 -4.88 -5.64 -19.34
N TYR A 93 -3.91 -6.50 -19.59
CA TYR A 93 -3.59 -6.98 -20.93
C TYR A 93 -4.65 -7.98 -21.41
N GLY A 94 -5.24 -7.73 -22.60
CA GLY A 94 -6.29 -8.56 -23.17
C GLY A 94 -7.65 -8.43 -22.48
N THR A 95 -7.85 -7.39 -21.66
CA THR A 95 -9.12 -7.11 -20.99
C THR A 95 -9.57 -5.69 -21.28
N LYS A 96 -10.90 -5.51 -21.42
CA LYS A 96 -11.46 -4.17 -21.57
C LYS A 96 -11.34 -3.40 -20.27
N SER A 97 -10.73 -2.22 -20.35
CA SER A 97 -10.53 -1.35 -19.17
C SER A 97 -10.87 0.09 -19.49
N VAL A 98 -11.30 0.84 -18.47
CA VAL A 98 -11.55 2.27 -18.57
C VAL A 98 -10.52 3.02 -17.75
N ILE A 99 -9.87 3.99 -18.35
CA ILE A 99 -8.85 4.82 -17.71
C ILE A 99 -9.42 6.24 -17.54
N TYR A 100 -9.50 6.70 -16.29
CA TYR A 100 -9.97 8.04 -16.00
C TYR A 100 -8.82 9.02 -15.78
N THR A 101 -8.90 10.16 -16.47
CA THR A 101 -7.96 11.28 -16.39
C THR A 101 -8.68 12.58 -16.05
N ASP A 102 -8.03 13.46 -15.31
CA ASP A 102 -8.49 14.84 -15.14
C ASP A 102 -7.99 15.80 -16.26
N HIS A 103 -7.24 15.28 -17.20
CA HIS A 103 -6.69 16.03 -18.34
C HIS A 103 -7.51 15.78 -19.62
N LYS A 104 -8.36 16.74 -19.99
CA LYS A 104 -9.25 16.62 -21.16
C LYS A 104 -8.52 16.32 -22.46
N SER A 105 -7.32 16.86 -22.66
CA SER A 105 -6.54 16.66 -23.89
C SER A 105 -6.17 15.20 -24.13
N LEU A 106 -6.03 14.39 -23.07
CA LEU A 106 -5.65 12.97 -23.22
C LEU A 106 -6.78 12.10 -23.79
N GLN A 107 -8.03 12.57 -23.79
CA GLN A 107 -9.11 11.86 -24.47
C GLN A 107 -8.88 11.77 -25.99
N TYR A 108 -8.15 12.75 -26.54
CA TYR A 108 -7.86 12.84 -27.98
C TYR A 108 -6.43 12.41 -28.30
N LEU A 109 -5.81 11.63 -27.39
CA LEU A 109 -4.41 11.23 -27.50
C LEU A 109 -4.08 10.53 -28.82
N PHE A 110 -5.00 9.69 -29.30
CA PHE A 110 -4.83 8.95 -30.55
C PHE A 110 -5.05 9.80 -31.82
N ASP A 111 -5.61 11.01 -31.69
CA ASP A 111 -5.88 11.91 -32.80
C ASP A 111 -4.70 12.88 -33.10
N TYR A 112 -3.67 12.90 -32.23
CA TYR A 112 -2.53 13.78 -32.43
C TYR A 112 -1.68 13.36 -33.62
N LYS A 113 -1.54 14.29 -34.59
CA LYS A 113 -0.75 14.08 -35.83
C LYS A 113 0.76 14.20 -35.60
N GLU A 114 1.17 15.04 -34.64
CA GLU A 114 2.58 15.31 -34.37
C GLU A 114 2.93 14.83 -32.96
N LEU A 115 3.67 13.74 -32.89
CA LEU A 115 4.09 13.12 -31.65
C LEU A 115 5.60 13.03 -31.56
N TYR A 116 6.17 13.37 -30.42
CA TYR A 116 7.57 13.11 -30.15
C TYR A 116 7.83 11.60 -30.04
N MET A 117 9.09 11.18 -30.31
CA MET A 117 9.49 9.77 -30.28
C MET A 117 9.09 9.03 -29.00
N ARG A 118 9.14 9.71 -27.87
CA ARG A 118 8.72 9.15 -26.58
C ARG A 118 7.21 8.89 -26.51
N GLN A 119 6.42 9.86 -26.93
CA GLN A 119 4.96 9.76 -26.99
C GLN A 119 4.52 8.67 -27.95
N ARG A 120 5.15 8.54 -29.12
CA ARG A 120 4.89 7.44 -30.08
C ARG A 120 5.05 6.08 -29.44
N ARG A 121 6.19 5.84 -28.75
CA ARG A 121 6.44 4.57 -28.04
C ARG A 121 5.42 4.29 -26.93
N TRP A 122 4.92 5.32 -26.28
CA TRP A 122 3.89 5.17 -25.25
C TRP A 122 2.52 4.89 -25.85
N ILE A 123 2.19 5.50 -26.99
CA ILE A 123 0.96 5.22 -27.72
C ILE A 123 0.97 3.82 -28.32
N GLU A 124 2.10 3.39 -28.89
CA GLU A 124 2.28 2.00 -29.34
C GLU A 124 2.03 1.01 -28.18
N LEU A 125 2.55 1.29 -26.99
CA LEU A 125 2.28 0.47 -25.81
C LEU A 125 0.82 0.52 -25.39
N LEU A 126 0.16 1.67 -25.47
CA LEU A 126 -1.26 1.83 -25.17
C LEU A 126 -2.14 1.04 -26.16
N SER A 127 -1.76 0.97 -27.43
CA SER A 127 -2.50 0.24 -28.47
C SER A 127 -2.53 -1.28 -28.24
N ASP A 128 -1.59 -1.81 -27.43
CA ASP A 128 -1.59 -3.22 -27.01
C ASP A 128 -2.68 -3.54 -25.98
N TYR A 129 -3.35 -2.52 -25.43
CA TYR A 129 -4.38 -2.67 -24.41
C TYR A 129 -5.75 -2.23 -24.95
N GLU A 130 -6.78 -2.98 -24.64
CA GLU A 130 -8.16 -2.60 -24.92
C GLU A 130 -8.66 -1.58 -23.89
N CYS A 131 -8.10 -0.35 -23.93
CA CYS A 131 -8.43 0.67 -22.95
C CYS A 131 -9.12 1.89 -23.58
N GLU A 132 -10.13 2.39 -22.88
CA GLU A 132 -10.84 3.62 -23.22
C GLU A 132 -10.45 4.73 -22.24
N ILE A 133 -9.95 5.87 -22.73
CA ILE A 133 -9.60 7.01 -21.88
C ILE A 133 -10.79 7.95 -21.77
N LYS A 134 -11.24 8.20 -20.54
CA LYS A 134 -12.36 9.08 -20.21
C LYS A 134 -11.93 10.22 -19.29
N TYR A 135 -12.50 11.38 -19.52
CA TYR A 135 -12.30 12.52 -18.64
C TYR A 135 -13.10 12.36 -17.33
N HIS A 136 -12.43 12.59 -16.21
CA HIS A 136 -13.03 12.63 -14.89
C HIS A 136 -12.57 13.89 -14.17
N PRO A 137 -13.49 14.72 -13.62
CA PRO A 137 -13.09 15.96 -12.95
C PRO A 137 -12.12 15.71 -11.79
N GLY A 138 -11.01 16.45 -11.75
CA GLY A 138 -9.95 16.28 -10.76
C GLY A 138 -10.42 16.33 -9.30
N LYS A 139 -11.50 17.10 -9.01
CA LYS A 139 -12.11 17.12 -7.67
C LYS A 139 -12.63 15.76 -7.19
N ALA A 140 -12.91 14.84 -8.08
CA ALA A 140 -13.35 13.48 -7.76
C ALA A 140 -12.20 12.46 -7.76
N ASN A 141 -11.02 12.80 -8.33
CA ASN A 141 -9.82 11.96 -8.39
C ASN A 141 -8.92 12.10 -7.14
N VAL A 142 -9.54 12.20 -5.96
CA VAL A 142 -8.85 12.55 -4.69
C VAL A 142 -7.77 11.55 -4.31
N VAL A 143 -7.99 10.27 -4.54
CA VAL A 143 -7.08 9.22 -4.07
C VAL A 143 -5.83 9.16 -4.94
N ALA A 144 -5.97 9.19 -6.27
CA ALA A 144 -4.82 9.19 -7.17
C ALA A 144 -4.00 10.48 -7.02
N ASP A 145 -4.65 11.66 -6.83
CA ASP A 145 -3.99 12.92 -6.52
C ASP A 145 -3.19 12.83 -5.21
N ALA A 146 -3.75 12.29 -4.14
CA ALA A 146 -3.04 12.10 -2.88
C ALA A 146 -1.82 11.17 -3.04
N LEU A 147 -1.94 10.11 -3.85
CA LEU A 147 -0.86 9.16 -4.12
C LEU A 147 0.24 9.74 -5.02
N SER A 148 -0.08 10.71 -5.89
CA SER A 148 0.90 11.39 -6.76
C SER A 148 1.79 12.37 -5.98
N ARG A 149 1.29 12.88 -4.84
CA ARG A 149 1.95 13.88 -4.02
C ARG A 149 2.73 13.24 -2.89
N LYS A 150 3.96 13.67 -2.70
CA LYS A 150 4.71 13.34 -1.48
C LYS A 150 4.35 14.36 -0.41
N GLU A 151 3.74 13.90 0.67
CA GLU A 151 3.56 14.75 1.83
C GLU A 151 4.94 15.24 2.31
N ARG A 152 5.17 16.53 2.25
CA ARG A 152 6.37 17.14 2.83
C ARG A 152 6.19 17.22 4.33
N LEU A 153 6.28 16.11 5.01
CA LEU A 153 6.68 16.15 6.41
C LEU A 153 8.07 16.76 6.40
N LYS A 154 8.17 18.06 6.73
CA LYS A 154 9.46 18.62 7.13
C LYS A 154 9.99 17.68 8.20
N PRO A 155 11.09 16.97 8.00
CA PRO A 155 11.62 16.15 9.05
C PRO A 155 11.97 17.14 10.16
N ARG A 156 11.14 17.27 11.18
CA ARG A 156 11.64 17.71 12.46
C ARG A 156 12.79 16.77 12.71
N ARG A 157 14.01 17.31 12.76
CA ARG A 157 15.21 16.56 13.14
C ARG A 157 14.87 15.84 14.43
N VAL A 158 14.33 14.66 14.32
CA VAL A 158 14.22 13.73 15.42
C VAL A 158 15.67 13.29 15.60
N ARG A 159 16.39 13.90 16.54
CA ARG A 159 17.59 13.28 17.09
C ARG A 159 17.16 11.86 17.41
N ALA A 160 17.89 10.88 16.88
CA ALA A 160 17.61 9.48 17.09
C ALA A 160 17.36 9.26 18.60
N MET A 161 16.09 9.17 18.96
CA MET A 161 15.72 8.77 20.31
C MET A 161 15.80 7.24 20.34
N ARG A 162 16.71 6.74 21.14
CA ARG A 162 16.76 5.32 21.49
C ARG A 162 15.49 5.05 22.31
N MET A 163 14.44 4.62 21.63
CA MET A 163 13.19 4.25 22.26
C MET A 163 13.35 2.81 22.73
N THR A 164 13.61 2.63 24.02
CA THR A 164 13.47 1.33 24.65
C THR A 164 11.99 1.16 24.93
N ILE A 165 11.29 0.45 24.07
CA ILE A 165 9.91 0.03 24.32
C ILE A 165 10.00 -1.06 25.39
N GLN A 166 9.77 -0.70 26.64
CA GLN A 166 9.42 -1.68 27.66
C GLN A 166 7.97 -2.09 27.38
N SER A 167 7.80 -2.98 26.43
CA SER A 167 6.52 -3.63 26.28
C SER A 167 6.40 -4.63 27.41
N GLY A 168 5.42 -4.49 28.28
CA GLY A 168 5.05 -5.56 29.26
C GLY A 168 4.48 -6.80 28.56
N LEU A 169 4.85 -6.99 27.27
CA LEU A 169 4.41 -8.13 26.45
C LEU A 169 5.01 -9.42 26.98
N LYS A 170 6.29 -9.39 27.41
CA LYS A 170 6.94 -10.56 28.00
C LYS A 170 6.23 -11.02 29.26
N GLU A 171 5.92 -10.07 30.16
CA GLU A 171 5.18 -10.38 31.40
C GLU A 171 3.78 -10.92 31.10
N LYS A 172 3.09 -10.34 30.12
CA LYS A 172 1.77 -10.83 29.69
C LYS A 172 1.82 -12.23 29.09
N ILE A 173 2.87 -12.54 28.29
CA ILE A 173 3.09 -13.87 27.75
C ILE A 173 3.38 -14.86 28.85
N LEU A 174 4.28 -14.52 29.81
CA LEU A 174 4.60 -15.36 30.93
C LEU A 174 3.39 -15.61 31.85
N GLU A 175 2.56 -14.61 32.08
CA GLU A 175 1.32 -14.75 32.82
C GLU A 175 0.32 -15.66 32.12
N ALA A 176 0.16 -15.48 30.78
CA ALA A 176 -0.69 -16.35 29.96
C ALA A 176 -0.18 -17.81 29.95
N GLN A 177 1.13 -18.01 29.85
CA GLN A 177 1.73 -19.35 29.91
C GLN A 177 1.50 -20.00 31.30
N ARG A 178 1.68 -19.25 32.40
CA ARG A 178 1.41 -19.76 33.78
C ARG A 178 -0.07 -20.12 33.97
N LYS A 179 -0.98 -19.35 33.36
CA LYS A 179 -2.42 -19.60 33.39
C LYS A 179 -2.77 -20.87 32.63
N ALA A 180 -2.26 -20.97 31.40
CA ALA A 180 -2.44 -22.16 30.54
C ALA A 180 -1.82 -23.43 31.20
N ALA A 181 -0.65 -23.32 31.83
CA ALA A 181 0.00 -24.45 32.52
C ALA A 181 -0.79 -24.96 33.74
N LYS A 182 -1.61 -24.11 34.39
CA LYS A 182 -2.51 -24.57 35.47
C LYS A 182 -3.69 -25.37 34.91
N ASP A 183 -4.19 -25.01 33.72
CA ASP A 183 -5.29 -25.71 33.10
C ASP A 183 -4.82 -26.99 32.37
N LEU A 184 -3.52 -27.05 32.01
CA LEU A 184 -2.91 -28.14 31.24
C LEU A 184 -2.37 -29.31 32.06
N LYS A 185 -2.47 -29.28 33.37
CA LYS A 185 -2.11 -30.46 34.20
C LYS A 185 -2.88 -31.74 33.82
N ALA A 186 -4.01 -31.60 33.12
CA ALA A 186 -4.78 -32.71 32.60
C ALA A 186 -4.37 -33.18 31.18
N LEU A 187 -3.60 -32.37 30.43
CA LEU A 187 -3.17 -32.66 29.08
C LEU A 187 -1.69 -33.08 28.98
N ALA A 188 -0.93 -32.99 30.08
CA ALA A 188 0.52 -33.28 30.10
C ALA A 188 0.86 -34.75 29.83
N GLU A 189 -0.09 -35.65 29.95
CA GLU A 189 0.09 -37.07 29.56
C GLU A 189 0.07 -37.31 28.05
N TRP A 190 -0.50 -36.40 27.28
CA TRP A 190 -0.67 -36.55 25.83
C TRP A 190 0.51 -36.00 25.01
N LEU A 191 1.36 -35.15 25.59
CA LEU A 191 2.46 -34.46 24.94
C LEU A 191 3.86 -35.03 25.22
N ARG A 192 3.97 -36.20 25.81
CA ARG A 192 5.26 -36.87 26.14
C ARG A 192 6.22 -37.11 24.95
N GLY A 193 5.82 -36.78 23.74
CA GLY A 193 6.67 -36.88 22.54
C GLY A 193 7.29 -35.57 22.06
N LEU A 194 6.90 -34.42 22.61
CA LEU A 194 7.33 -33.08 22.14
C LEU A 194 8.25 -32.36 23.12
N GLU A 195 8.66 -33.00 24.21
CA GLU A 195 9.48 -32.39 25.29
C GLU A 195 10.91 -32.02 24.86
N THR A 196 11.39 -32.51 23.73
CA THR A 196 12.80 -32.32 23.31
C THR A 196 13.12 -30.95 22.74
N HIS A 197 12.11 -30.08 22.54
CA HIS A 197 12.31 -28.78 21.88
C HIS A 197 11.88 -27.58 22.75
N PHE A 198 11.40 -27.85 23.98
CA PHE A 198 10.98 -26.80 24.91
C PHE A 198 11.91 -26.73 26.10
N GLU A 199 12.42 -25.54 26.38
CA GLU A 199 13.29 -25.23 27.51
C GLU A 199 12.57 -24.34 28.53
N GLN A 200 12.59 -24.71 29.80
CA GLN A 200 12.13 -23.86 30.89
C GLN A 200 13.32 -23.09 31.44
N ARG A 201 13.25 -21.76 31.43
CA ARG A 201 14.30 -20.88 31.97
C ARG A 201 13.98 -20.37 33.37
N ASP A 202 14.96 -19.78 34.03
CA ASP A 202 14.89 -19.28 35.41
C ASP A 202 13.82 -18.21 35.63
N ASP A 203 13.38 -17.51 34.56
CA ASP A 203 12.28 -16.55 34.61
C ASP A 203 10.89 -17.22 34.63
N GLY A 204 10.85 -18.53 34.57
CA GLY A 204 9.63 -19.35 34.57
C GLY A 204 8.91 -19.41 33.27
N GLY A 205 9.51 -18.89 32.17
CA GLY A 205 9.01 -18.97 30.82
C GLY A 205 9.36 -20.27 30.12
N ILE A 206 8.49 -20.71 29.22
CA ILE A 206 8.73 -21.85 28.33
C ILE A 206 9.12 -21.32 26.98
N TYR A 207 10.27 -21.74 26.47
CA TYR A 207 10.84 -21.28 25.20
C TYR A 207 10.92 -22.44 24.22
N PHE A 208 10.61 -22.14 22.95
CA PHE A 208 10.76 -23.05 21.83
C PHE A 208 11.83 -22.47 20.89
N PHE A 209 12.96 -23.16 20.75
CA PHE A 209 14.13 -22.68 19.99
C PHE A 209 14.45 -21.19 20.28
N ASP A 210 14.72 -20.85 21.54
CA ASP A 210 15.01 -19.49 22.03
C ASP A 210 13.90 -18.43 21.85
N ARG A 211 12.71 -18.82 21.42
CA ARG A 211 11.54 -17.95 21.30
C ARG A 211 10.54 -18.24 22.42
N ILE A 212 10.07 -17.17 23.09
CA ILE A 212 9.03 -17.23 24.12
C ILE A 212 7.65 -17.38 23.53
#